data_b3195f9a743f4788cf3e82526bcae8af
#
_entry.id   b3195f9a743f4788cf3e82526bcae8af
#
_cell.length_a   1.000
_cell.length_b   1.000
_cell.length_c   1.000
_cell.angle_alpha   90.00
_cell.angle_beta   90.00
_cell.angle_gamma   90.00
#
_symmetry.space_group_name_H-M   'P 1'
#
loop_
_entity.id
_entity.type
_entity.pdbx_description
1 polymer ?
#
loop_
_entity_poly.entity_id
_entity_poly.type
_entity_poly.pdbx_seq_one_letter_code
_entity_poly.pdbx_strand_id
1 'polypeptide(L)'
;MMVIDAKPPFSVLRTIDTGPLTNHVNFAKTMAGTFAYVTVGGLDAIKVFRTDTFEQTALIPVGKLPHGLWPSGDGTRIYVGIENADKVAAIDTATNQVIAEISVGQAPQALVYVPRAVRADEGTSGLQPLGVAGKASLLSLTAVGPSATERGTSVSLFDQGLTQVLQAAVAGLEPRKPYVLALADKPDGSGQIE
;
A
#
# COMPACT_ATOMS: atom_id res chain seq x y z
N MET A 1 -14.07 -0.70 -1.11
CA MET A 1 -13.95 -1.52 -2.33
C MET A 1 -15.34 -1.90 -2.84
N MET A 2 -15.56 -1.91 -4.15
CA MET A 2 -16.81 -2.39 -4.75
C MET A 2 -16.56 -3.62 -5.60
N VAL A 3 -17.47 -4.58 -5.53
CA VAL A 3 -17.54 -5.75 -6.43
C VAL A 3 -18.63 -5.47 -7.45
N ILE A 4 -18.27 -5.55 -8.72
CA ILE A 4 -19.15 -5.19 -9.85
C ILE A 4 -19.29 -6.42 -10.75
N ASP A 5 -20.49 -6.67 -11.26
CA ASP A 5 -20.70 -7.70 -12.28
C ASP A 5 -19.90 -7.34 -13.54
N ALA A 6 -19.16 -8.31 -14.06
CA ALA A 6 -18.40 -8.12 -15.30
C ALA A 6 -19.26 -8.03 -16.57
N LYS A 7 -20.57 -8.36 -16.45
CA LYS A 7 -21.53 -8.31 -17.57
C LYS A 7 -22.39 -7.06 -17.50
N PRO A 8 -22.79 -6.48 -18.63
CA PRO A 8 -23.76 -5.40 -18.62
C PRO A 8 -25.06 -5.79 -17.88
N PRO A 9 -25.66 -4.89 -17.14
CA PRO A 9 -25.37 -3.45 -16.96
C PRO A 9 -24.29 -3.12 -15.93
N PHE A 10 -23.36 -4.01 -15.57
CA PHE A 10 -22.25 -3.80 -14.62
C PHE A 10 -22.74 -3.41 -13.23
N SER A 11 -23.72 -4.11 -12.75
CA SER A 11 -24.36 -3.84 -11.46
C SER A 11 -23.37 -4.01 -10.30
N VAL A 12 -23.47 -3.14 -9.29
CA VAL A 12 -22.72 -3.31 -8.04
C VAL A 12 -23.31 -4.50 -7.27
N LEU A 13 -22.53 -5.55 -7.11
CA LEU A 13 -22.91 -6.76 -6.38
C LEU A 13 -22.73 -6.60 -4.87
N ARG A 14 -21.65 -5.92 -4.48
CA ARG A 14 -21.31 -5.68 -3.07
C ARG A 14 -20.44 -4.45 -2.90
N THR A 15 -20.67 -3.73 -1.80
CA THR A 15 -19.73 -2.72 -1.27
C THR A 15 -19.13 -3.25 0.02
N ILE A 16 -17.81 -3.22 0.13
CA ILE A 16 -17.03 -3.73 1.26
C ILE A 16 -16.23 -2.59 1.83
N ASP A 17 -16.38 -2.33 3.13
CA ASP A 17 -15.52 -1.40 3.85
C ASP A 17 -14.16 -2.08 4.12
N THR A 18 -13.15 -1.62 3.44
CA THR A 18 -11.78 -2.13 3.57
C THR A 18 -10.94 -1.31 4.54
N GLY A 19 -11.38 -0.13 4.92
CA GLY A 19 -10.64 0.80 5.77
C GLY A 19 -10.02 1.97 5.00
N PRO A 20 -9.28 2.83 5.70
CA PRO A 20 -8.70 4.04 5.11
C PRO A 20 -7.53 3.72 4.17
N LEU A 21 -7.38 4.51 3.12
CA LEU A 21 -6.28 4.39 2.15
C LEU A 21 -6.19 2.98 1.52
N THR A 22 -7.31 2.49 1.00
CA THR A 22 -7.29 1.26 0.19
C THR A 22 -6.62 1.57 -1.14
N ASN A 23 -5.53 0.87 -1.45
CA ASN A 23 -4.72 1.13 -2.64
C ASN A 23 -4.98 0.14 -3.77
N HIS A 24 -4.55 -1.09 -3.63
CA HIS A 24 -4.59 -2.09 -4.70
C HIS A 24 -5.32 -3.36 -4.28
N VAL A 25 -5.83 -4.08 -5.29
CA VAL A 25 -6.36 -5.43 -5.16
C VAL A 25 -5.75 -6.33 -6.23
N ASN A 26 -5.38 -7.54 -5.85
CA ASN A 26 -5.03 -8.60 -6.79
C ASN A 26 -5.49 -9.96 -6.24
N PHE A 27 -5.42 -11.00 -7.06
CA PHE A 27 -6.03 -12.28 -6.74
C PHE A 27 -5.00 -13.40 -6.75
N ALA A 28 -5.06 -14.27 -5.76
CA ALA A 28 -4.34 -15.53 -5.77
C ALA A 28 -5.34 -16.70 -5.83
N LYS A 29 -5.06 -17.64 -6.72
CA LYS A 29 -5.77 -18.91 -6.80
C LYS A 29 -4.96 -19.96 -6.07
N THR A 30 -5.53 -20.52 -5.01
CA THR A 30 -4.92 -21.56 -4.17
C THR A 30 -5.76 -22.83 -4.22
N MET A 31 -5.32 -23.90 -3.57
CA MET A 31 -6.13 -25.11 -3.43
C MET A 31 -7.41 -24.87 -2.60
N ALA A 32 -7.42 -23.90 -1.70
CA ALA A 32 -8.56 -23.56 -0.85
C ALA A 32 -9.57 -22.61 -1.54
N GLY A 33 -9.30 -22.17 -2.77
CA GLY A 33 -10.14 -21.27 -3.53
C GLY A 33 -9.38 -20.04 -4.08
N THR A 34 -10.14 -19.07 -4.57
CA THR A 34 -9.61 -17.80 -5.03
C THR A 34 -9.80 -16.74 -3.96
N PHE A 35 -8.76 -15.98 -3.67
CA PHE A 35 -8.76 -14.93 -2.66
C PHE A 35 -8.35 -13.59 -3.27
N ALA A 36 -9.02 -12.53 -2.85
CA ALA A 36 -8.64 -11.16 -3.13
C ALA A 36 -7.79 -10.63 -1.98
N TYR A 37 -6.57 -10.21 -2.30
CA TYR A 37 -5.65 -9.54 -1.39
C TYR A 37 -5.74 -8.05 -1.64
N VAL A 38 -6.03 -7.27 -0.60
CA VAL A 38 -6.32 -5.84 -0.69
C VAL A 38 -5.38 -5.08 0.23
N THR A 39 -4.53 -4.22 -0.33
CA THR A 39 -3.66 -3.36 0.47
C THR A 39 -4.46 -2.21 1.07
N VAL A 40 -4.32 -2.01 2.37
CA VAL A 40 -4.97 -0.95 3.14
C VAL A 40 -3.90 -0.12 3.84
N GLY A 41 -3.44 0.92 3.17
CA GLY A 41 -2.32 1.74 3.62
C GLY A 41 -2.52 2.37 4.99
N GLY A 42 -3.72 2.82 5.31
CA GLY A 42 -4.02 3.41 6.61
C GLY A 42 -4.13 2.42 7.77
N LEU A 43 -4.04 1.10 7.48
CA LEU A 43 -3.96 0.04 8.49
C LEU A 43 -2.58 -0.62 8.52
N ASP A 44 -1.65 -0.24 7.64
CA ASP A 44 -0.35 -0.89 7.47
C ASP A 44 -0.48 -2.42 7.24
N ALA A 45 -1.54 -2.82 6.54
CA ALA A 45 -1.94 -4.23 6.44
C ALA A 45 -2.57 -4.58 5.09
N ILE A 46 -2.65 -5.87 4.84
CA ILE A 46 -3.44 -6.46 3.75
C ILE A 46 -4.67 -7.15 4.35
N LYS A 47 -5.84 -6.89 3.80
CA LYS A 47 -7.05 -7.68 4.04
C LYS A 47 -7.22 -8.74 2.96
N VAL A 48 -7.59 -9.95 3.37
CA VAL A 48 -7.82 -11.09 2.47
C VAL A 48 -9.30 -11.44 2.49
N PHE A 49 -9.88 -11.54 1.31
CA PHE A 49 -11.30 -11.88 1.15
C PHE A 49 -11.47 -13.10 0.26
N ARG A 50 -12.41 -13.97 0.57
CA ARG A 50 -12.87 -14.98 -0.38
C ARG A 50 -13.60 -14.30 -1.54
N THR A 51 -13.40 -14.79 -2.76
CA THR A 51 -14.07 -14.19 -3.93
C THR A 51 -15.48 -14.72 -4.16
N ASP A 52 -15.82 -15.85 -3.57
CA ASP A 52 -17.15 -16.49 -3.67
C ASP A 52 -18.15 -15.96 -2.63
N THR A 53 -17.70 -15.68 -1.40
CA THR A 53 -18.56 -15.20 -0.30
C THR A 53 -18.37 -13.73 0.04
N PHE A 54 -17.26 -13.13 -0.42
CA PHE A 54 -16.79 -11.77 -0.07
C PHE A 54 -16.50 -11.58 1.43
N GLU A 55 -16.33 -12.67 2.16
CA GLU A 55 -15.98 -12.63 3.57
C GLU A 55 -14.48 -12.40 3.77
N GLN A 56 -14.14 -11.56 4.74
CA GLN A 56 -12.76 -11.36 5.15
C GLN A 56 -12.28 -12.59 5.92
N THR A 57 -11.17 -13.20 5.46
CA THR A 57 -10.57 -14.39 6.07
C THR A 57 -9.29 -14.09 6.84
N ALA A 58 -8.60 -13.02 6.49
CA ALA A 58 -7.37 -12.62 7.20
C ALA A 58 -7.14 -11.11 7.17
N LEU A 59 -6.34 -10.65 8.14
CA LEU A 59 -5.69 -9.34 8.20
C LEU A 59 -4.21 -9.60 8.44
N ILE A 60 -3.35 -9.16 7.52
CA ILE A 60 -1.91 -9.43 7.53
C ILE A 60 -1.18 -8.11 7.74
N PRO A 61 -0.59 -7.84 8.91
CA PRO A 61 0.30 -6.70 9.09
C PRO A 61 1.54 -6.87 8.22
N VAL A 62 1.92 -5.83 7.44
CA VAL A 62 3.04 -5.94 6.49
C VAL A 62 4.04 -4.79 6.56
N GLY A 63 3.73 -3.71 7.26
CA GLY A 63 4.57 -2.52 7.38
C GLY A 63 3.93 -1.28 6.77
N LYS A 64 4.64 -0.16 6.85
CA LYS A 64 4.11 1.19 6.59
C LYS A 64 3.70 1.43 5.15
N LEU A 65 2.42 1.74 4.96
CA LEU A 65 1.80 2.12 3.69
C LEU A 65 2.00 1.06 2.60
N PRO A 66 1.43 -0.16 2.74
CA PRO A 66 1.44 -1.15 1.67
C PRO A 66 0.68 -0.61 0.45
N HIS A 67 1.27 -0.77 -0.75
CA HIS A 67 0.71 -0.22 -1.97
C HIS A 67 0.47 -1.31 -3.02
N GLY A 68 1.24 -1.36 -4.11
CA GLY A 68 1.06 -2.36 -5.15
C GLY A 68 1.34 -3.78 -4.67
N LEU A 69 0.59 -4.75 -5.17
CA LEU A 69 0.81 -6.16 -4.86
C LEU A 69 0.59 -7.04 -6.09
N TRP A 70 1.29 -8.18 -6.12
CA TRP A 70 1.19 -9.14 -7.23
C TRP A 70 1.38 -10.58 -6.76
N PRO A 71 0.55 -11.53 -7.25
CA PRO A 71 0.71 -12.95 -6.94
C PRO A 71 1.87 -13.57 -7.73
N SER A 72 2.49 -14.60 -7.18
CA SER A 72 3.31 -15.52 -7.96
C SER A 72 2.46 -16.31 -8.96
N GLY A 73 3.07 -16.79 -10.04
CA GLY A 73 2.34 -17.52 -11.09
C GLY A 73 1.66 -18.81 -10.63
N ASP A 74 2.15 -19.41 -9.55
CA ASP A 74 1.60 -20.62 -8.93
C ASP A 74 0.60 -20.33 -7.79
N GLY A 75 0.39 -19.04 -7.47
CA GLY A 75 -0.52 -18.60 -6.41
C GLY A 75 -0.03 -18.88 -4.98
N THR A 76 1.20 -19.38 -4.79
CA THR A 76 1.73 -19.72 -3.45
C THR A 76 2.25 -18.49 -2.70
N ARG A 77 2.45 -17.37 -3.37
CA ARG A 77 3.01 -16.14 -2.80
C ARG A 77 2.22 -14.90 -3.27
N ILE A 78 2.18 -13.90 -2.39
CA ILE A 78 1.86 -12.51 -2.74
C ILE A 78 3.08 -11.67 -2.42
N TYR A 79 3.52 -10.86 -3.37
CA TYR A 79 4.54 -9.83 -3.17
C TYR A 79 3.84 -8.49 -3.02
N VAL A 80 4.30 -7.67 -2.07
CA VAL A 80 3.72 -6.34 -1.81
C VAL A 80 4.80 -5.30 -1.59
N GLY A 81 4.68 -4.15 -2.24
CA GLY A 81 5.52 -2.99 -2.01
C GLY A 81 5.12 -2.30 -0.70
N ILE A 82 6.09 -2.10 0.18
CA ILE A 82 5.93 -1.35 1.44
C ILE A 82 6.54 0.02 1.22
N GLU A 83 5.70 0.95 0.78
CA GLU A 83 6.13 2.23 0.23
C GLU A 83 6.98 3.04 1.20
N ASN A 84 6.54 3.17 2.45
CA ASN A 84 7.25 3.95 3.47
C ASN A 84 8.31 3.13 4.26
N ALA A 85 8.74 1.99 3.72
CA ALA A 85 9.81 1.19 4.30
C ALA A 85 10.86 0.74 3.26
N ASP A 86 10.74 1.17 1.99
CA ASP A 86 11.68 0.84 0.90
C ASP A 86 11.91 -0.68 0.75
N LYS A 87 10.83 -1.46 0.90
CA LYS A 87 10.87 -2.92 0.90
C LYS A 87 9.78 -3.52 0.04
N VAL A 88 10.01 -4.76 -0.37
CA VAL A 88 8.99 -5.69 -0.84
C VAL A 88 8.86 -6.81 0.18
N ALA A 89 7.65 -7.07 0.66
CA ALA A 89 7.37 -8.24 1.49
C ALA A 89 6.82 -9.39 0.63
N ALA A 90 7.21 -10.62 0.97
CA ALA A 90 6.65 -11.85 0.42
C ALA A 90 5.77 -12.52 1.46
N ILE A 91 4.54 -12.84 1.07
CA ILE A 91 3.52 -13.45 1.91
C ILE A 91 3.24 -14.85 1.40
N ASP A 92 3.23 -15.84 2.28
CA ASP A 92 2.77 -17.19 1.99
C ASP A 92 1.24 -17.24 1.99
N THR A 93 0.64 -17.68 0.88
CA THR A 93 -0.82 -17.68 0.73
C THR A 93 -1.53 -18.81 1.48
N ALA A 94 -0.80 -19.86 1.89
CA ALA A 94 -1.38 -20.95 2.68
C ALA A 94 -1.50 -20.56 4.16
N THR A 95 -0.55 -19.79 4.67
CA THR A 95 -0.50 -19.38 6.09
C THR A 95 -0.92 -17.93 6.32
N ASN A 96 -0.98 -17.12 5.27
CA ASN A 96 -1.19 -15.66 5.33
C ASN A 96 -0.15 -14.95 6.23
N GLN A 97 1.11 -15.40 6.16
CA GLN A 97 2.19 -14.80 6.94
C GLN A 97 3.27 -14.21 6.04
N VAL A 98 3.88 -13.12 6.49
CA VAL A 98 5.08 -12.57 5.87
C VAL A 98 6.24 -13.55 6.11
N ILE A 99 6.85 -14.02 5.04
CA ILE A 99 7.95 -15.02 5.09
C ILE A 99 9.29 -14.43 4.69
N ALA A 100 9.30 -13.28 4.04
CA ALA A 100 10.54 -12.58 3.68
C ALA A 100 10.26 -11.09 3.46
N GLU A 101 11.28 -10.28 3.72
CA GLU A 101 11.34 -8.87 3.34
C GLU A 101 12.61 -8.62 2.53
N ILE A 102 12.47 -7.90 1.43
CA ILE A 102 13.53 -7.62 0.46
C ILE A 102 13.68 -6.10 0.39
N SER A 103 14.87 -5.58 0.70
CA SER A 103 15.17 -4.16 0.50
C SER A 103 15.24 -3.85 -0.99
N VAL A 104 14.57 -2.79 -1.40
CA VAL A 104 14.52 -2.32 -2.78
C VAL A 104 14.86 -0.83 -2.86
N GLY A 105 14.68 -0.23 -4.03
CA GLY A 105 14.78 1.23 -4.16
C GLY A 105 13.64 1.94 -3.42
N GLN A 106 13.74 3.27 -3.42
CA GLN A 106 12.84 4.15 -2.68
C GLN A 106 11.37 4.01 -3.11
N ALA A 107 10.48 3.99 -2.12
CA ALA A 107 9.04 4.13 -2.25
C ALA A 107 8.41 3.20 -3.30
N PRO A 108 8.49 1.87 -3.15
CA PRO A 108 7.93 0.92 -4.12
C PRO A 108 6.40 0.98 -4.12
N GLN A 109 5.81 1.62 -5.14
CA GLN A 109 4.36 1.78 -5.29
C GLN A 109 3.71 0.70 -6.17
N ALA A 110 4.46 0.18 -7.14
CA ALA A 110 3.96 -0.83 -8.05
C ALA A 110 5.01 -1.91 -8.27
N LEU A 111 4.54 -3.12 -8.49
CA LEU A 111 5.39 -4.26 -8.84
C LEU A 111 4.63 -5.21 -9.75
N VAL A 112 5.36 -6.06 -10.45
CA VAL A 112 4.83 -7.16 -11.26
C VAL A 112 5.70 -8.39 -11.05
N TYR A 113 5.08 -9.55 -10.94
CA TYR A 113 5.80 -10.82 -10.95
C TYR A 113 5.86 -11.37 -12.38
N VAL A 114 7.07 -11.58 -12.87
CA VAL A 114 7.31 -12.19 -14.20
C VAL A 114 8.03 -13.51 -14.00
N PRO A 115 7.36 -14.66 -14.20
CA PRO A 115 7.99 -15.95 -14.00
C PRO A 115 9.12 -16.16 -15.02
N ARG A 116 10.26 -16.67 -14.55
CA ARG A 116 11.42 -16.98 -15.37
C ARG A 116 11.99 -15.78 -16.14
N ALA A 117 11.81 -14.56 -15.64
CA ALA A 117 12.36 -13.36 -16.24
C ALA A 117 13.89 -13.36 -16.28
N VAL A 118 14.52 -14.02 -15.31
CA VAL A 118 15.97 -14.17 -15.20
C VAL A 118 16.35 -15.64 -15.40
N ARG A 119 17.35 -15.90 -16.25
CA ARG A 119 17.75 -17.26 -16.62
C ARG A 119 19.00 -17.76 -15.89
N ALA A 120 19.93 -16.88 -15.54
CA ALA A 120 21.28 -17.29 -15.12
C ALA A 120 21.94 -16.46 -14.01
N ASP A 121 21.38 -15.32 -13.63
CA ASP A 121 21.93 -14.44 -12.61
C ASP A 121 20.81 -13.82 -11.74
N GLU A 122 21.18 -12.92 -10.85
CA GLU A 122 20.21 -12.24 -9.99
C GLU A 122 19.32 -11.22 -10.74
N GLY A 123 19.59 -10.99 -12.04
CA GLY A 123 18.81 -10.08 -12.88
C GLY A 123 18.92 -8.60 -12.50
N THR A 124 19.89 -8.28 -11.68
CA THR A 124 20.05 -6.91 -11.13
C THR A 124 21.10 -6.09 -11.86
N SER A 125 21.88 -6.71 -12.74
CA SER A 125 22.91 -6.05 -13.53
C SER A 125 22.29 -5.07 -14.54
N GLY A 126 22.32 -3.83 -14.36
CA GLY A 126 21.74 -2.81 -15.23
C GLY A 126 20.46 -2.17 -14.67
N LEU A 127 19.99 -2.57 -13.50
CA LEU A 127 18.96 -1.84 -12.80
C LEU A 127 19.53 -0.53 -12.26
N GLN A 128 18.81 0.55 -12.53
CA GLN A 128 19.13 1.88 -12.02
C GLN A 128 17.93 2.35 -11.19
N PRO A 129 18.01 2.31 -9.84
CA PRO A 129 16.93 2.81 -9.02
C PRO A 129 16.74 4.32 -9.24
N LEU A 130 15.52 4.76 -9.38
CA LEU A 130 15.19 6.19 -9.52
C LEU A 130 15.38 6.96 -8.20
N GLY A 131 15.37 6.26 -7.07
CA GLY A 131 15.59 6.84 -5.76
C GLY A 131 16.46 5.93 -4.89
N VAL A 132 17.02 6.49 -3.85
CA VAL A 132 17.89 5.78 -2.89
C VAL A 132 17.10 5.49 -1.63
N ALA A 133 17.06 4.22 -1.24
CA ALA A 133 16.41 3.78 0.00
C ALA A 133 16.91 4.57 1.22
N GLY A 134 16.02 4.90 2.14
CA GLY A 134 16.32 5.63 3.36
C GLY A 134 16.61 7.13 3.16
N LYS A 135 16.38 7.68 1.98
CA LYS A 135 16.56 9.11 1.70
C LYS A 135 15.26 9.92 1.76
N ALA A 136 14.11 9.27 1.77
CA ALA A 136 12.84 9.95 1.97
C ALA A 136 12.71 10.45 3.41
N SER A 137 12.24 11.69 3.57
CA SER A 137 11.75 12.19 4.85
C SER A 137 10.31 11.74 5.01
N LEU A 138 10.04 10.94 6.04
CA LEU A 138 8.71 10.41 6.33
C LEU A 138 8.18 11.08 7.60
N LEU A 139 7.02 11.71 7.48
CA LEU A 139 6.35 12.40 8.57
C LEU A 139 4.97 11.77 8.81
N SER A 140 4.66 11.47 10.05
CA SER A 140 3.31 11.09 10.46
C SER A 140 2.58 12.32 10.98
N LEU A 141 1.37 12.57 10.48
CA LEU A 141 0.53 13.64 10.95
C LEU A 141 -0.53 13.09 11.91
N THR A 142 -0.72 13.79 13.01
CA THR A 142 -1.77 13.50 14.00
C THR A 142 -2.73 14.67 14.08
N ALA A 143 -3.99 14.37 14.38
CA ALA A 143 -4.98 15.43 14.63
C ALA A 143 -4.58 16.23 15.87
N VAL A 144 -4.74 17.54 15.83
CA VAL A 144 -4.55 18.42 16.99
C VAL A 144 -5.80 18.36 17.88
N GLY A 145 -5.63 18.10 19.17
CA GLY A 145 -6.72 18.15 20.15
C GLY A 145 -6.91 16.82 20.94
N PRO A 146 -7.88 16.80 21.87
CA PRO A 146 -8.07 15.69 22.80
C PRO A 146 -8.57 14.38 22.15
N SER A 147 -9.00 14.42 20.91
CA SER A 147 -9.44 13.25 20.13
C SER A 147 -8.40 12.78 19.13
N ALA A 148 -7.13 13.11 19.32
CA ALA A 148 -6.04 12.72 18.44
C ALA A 148 -5.89 11.20 18.40
N THR A 149 -6.45 10.59 17.38
CA THR A 149 -6.20 9.18 17.05
C THR A 149 -5.23 9.13 15.87
N GLU A 150 -4.22 8.26 15.96
CA GLU A 150 -3.39 7.95 14.79
C GLU A 150 -4.27 7.36 13.70
N ARG A 151 -4.45 8.07 12.60
CA ARG A 151 -5.33 7.67 11.50
C ARG A 151 -4.57 7.37 10.21
N GLY A 152 -3.35 6.91 10.32
CA GLY A 152 -2.58 6.48 9.14
C GLY A 152 -2.29 7.60 8.14
N THR A 153 -2.28 8.87 8.59
CA THR A 153 -1.90 10.00 7.74
C THR A 153 -0.40 10.13 7.72
N SER A 154 0.19 10.15 6.54
CA SER A 154 1.62 10.32 6.35
C SER A 154 1.92 11.34 5.25
N VAL A 155 3.05 12.01 5.38
CA VAL A 155 3.65 12.85 4.34
C VAL A 155 5.05 12.33 4.09
N SER A 156 5.40 12.14 2.83
CA SER A 156 6.76 11.82 2.40
C SER A 156 7.32 12.93 1.52
N LEU A 157 8.58 13.25 1.73
CA LEU A 157 9.34 14.17 0.90
C LEU A 157 10.60 13.46 0.42
N PHE A 158 10.81 13.41 -0.88
CA PHE A 158 11.96 12.75 -1.48
C PHE A 158 12.40 13.37 -2.80
N ASP A 159 13.68 13.18 -3.12
CA ASP A 159 14.25 13.65 -4.36
C ASP A 159 14.04 12.64 -5.50
N GLN A 160 13.63 13.15 -6.65
CA GLN A 160 13.59 12.41 -7.91
C GLN A 160 14.45 13.11 -8.97
N GLY A 161 15.75 13.14 -8.74
CA GLY A 161 16.71 13.77 -9.63
C GLY A 161 16.57 15.29 -9.66
N LEU A 162 15.85 15.83 -10.64
CA LEU A 162 15.69 17.28 -10.82
C LEU A 162 14.56 17.91 -10.00
N THR A 163 13.73 17.10 -9.36
CA THR A 163 12.54 17.56 -8.62
C THR A 163 12.50 16.95 -7.23
N GLN A 164 11.93 17.70 -6.30
CA GLN A 164 11.48 17.14 -5.02
C GLN A 164 9.98 16.80 -5.12
N VAL A 165 9.62 15.64 -4.63
CA VAL A 165 8.22 15.18 -4.59
C VAL A 165 7.75 15.19 -3.15
N LEU A 166 6.66 15.91 -2.88
CA LEU A 166 5.89 15.81 -1.64
C LEU A 166 4.64 15.01 -1.94
N GLN A 167 4.49 13.91 -1.23
CA GLN A 167 3.31 13.06 -1.32
C GLN A 167 2.63 13.00 0.05
N ALA A 168 1.32 13.20 0.09
CA ALA A 168 0.53 13.12 1.31
C ALA A 168 -0.57 12.08 1.15
N ALA A 169 -0.60 11.12 2.07
CA ALA A 169 -1.70 10.17 2.22
C ALA A 169 -2.47 10.54 3.49
N VAL A 170 -3.64 11.16 3.30
CA VAL A 170 -4.41 11.76 4.40
C VAL A 170 -5.68 10.98 4.67
N ALA A 171 -5.88 10.57 5.92
CA ALA A 171 -7.06 9.86 6.37
C ALA A 171 -7.78 10.59 7.52
N GLY A 172 -9.05 10.28 7.73
CA GLY A 172 -9.83 10.77 8.86
C GLY A 172 -10.36 12.20 8.71
N LEU A 173 -10.31 12.77 7.50
CA LEU A 173 -10.94 14.05 7.21
C LEU A 173 -12.47 13.89 7.14
N GLU A 174 -13.19 14.92 7.55
CA GLU A 174 -14.65 14.94 7.43
C GLU A 174 -15.06 15.14 5.96
N PRO A 175 -15.99 14.32 5.44
CA PRO A 175 -16.43 14.45 4.06
C PRO A 175 -17.01 15.84 3.76
N ARG A 176 -16.73 16.37 2.58
CA ARG A 176 -17.26 17.64 2.06
C ARG A 176 -16.82 18.91 2.82
N LYS A 177 -15.83 18.82 3.69
CA LYS A 177 -15.18 20.01 4.26
C LYS A 177 -13.98 20.41 3.40
N PRO A 178 -13.75 21.69 3.18
CA PRO A 178 -12.52 22.16 2.55
C PRO A 178 -11.36 22.04 3.55
N TYR A 179 -10.21 21.60 3.05
CA TYR A 179 -8.97 21.51 3.79
C TYR A 179 -7.86 22.14 2.98
N VAL A 180 -6.83 22.62 3.66
CA VAL A 180 -5.64 23.20 3.05
C VAL A 180 -4.43 22.42 3.55
N LEU A 181 -3.56 22.03 2.63
CA LEU A 181 -2.22 21.56 2.96
C LEU A 181 -1.30 22.77 2.97
N ALA A 182 -0.62 22.99 4.08
CA ALA A 182 0.27 24.12 4.26
C ALA A 182 1.52 23.71 5.05
N LEU A 183 2.59 24.47 4.89
CA LEU A 183 3.77 24.38 5.73
C LEU A 183 3.63 25.38 6.88
N ALA A 184 3.97 24.97 8.09
CA ALA A 184 3.93 25.83 9.27
C ALA A 184 5.30 25.82 9.97
N ASP A 185 5.65 26.95 10.56
CA ASP A 185 6.94 27.09 11.28
C ASP A 185 7.05 26.17 12.50
N LYS A 186 5.91 25.75 13.06
CA LYS A 186 5.87 24.93 14.27
C LYS A 186 5.01 23.69 14.10
N PRO A 187 5.34 22.59 14.80
CA PRO A 187 4.60 21.32 14.71
C PRO A 187 3.13 21.43 15.14
N ASP A 188 2.77 22.39 15.97
CA ASP A 188 1.40 22.64 16.42
C ASP A 188 0.58 23.46 15.41
N GLY A 189 1.16 23.80 14.26
CA GLY A 189 0.52 24.63 13.23
C GLY A 189 0.46 26.11 13.56
N SER A 190 1.12 26.57 14.62
CA SER A 190 1.27 28.00 14.93
C SER A 190 2.45 28.62 14.21
N GLY A 191 2.46 29.93 14.11
CA GLY A 191 3.50 30.67 13.40
C GLY A 191 3.07 31.08 12.00
N GLN A 192 4.05 31.33 11.10
CA GLN A 192 3.78 31.68 9.71
C GLN A 192 3.33 30.40 8.96
N ILE A 193 2.32 30.55 8.12
CA ILE A 193 1.79 29.47 7.26
C ILE A 193 2.05 29.88 5.81
N GLU A 194 2.71 29.02 5.05
CA GLU A 194 3.00 29.15 3.62
C GLU A 194 2.21 28.16 2.77
#